data_9a217855e92632cb9ce8839ad8187562
#
_entry.id   9a217855e92632cb9ce8839ad8187562
#
_cell.length_a   1.000
_cell.length_b   1.000
_cell.length_c   1.000
_cell.angle_alpha   90.00
_cell.angle_beta   90.00
_cell.angle_gamma   90.00
#
_symmetry.space_group_name_H-M   'P 1'
#
loop_
_entity.id
_entity.type
_entity.pdbx_description
1 polymer ?
#
loop_
_entity_poly.entity_id
_entity_poly.type
_entity_poly.pdbx_seq_one_letter_code
_entity_poly.pdbx_strand_id
1 'polypeptide(L)'
;MEKYIQLAKELRMINAKIISPKQIFFDIRAILKCRWGCEDFLAGNIRCDRRGTTYQERTEMLKRYSYIMLVHSHDARALSAAVLQIERAAFLDGYYFAFAIRTCNLCERCAAKQGNPCPTPDKVRPCDSIFGINVYKTVRNLGLPCEVLKTRDDVQNRYGFVLLDEGGLQILHKNRRVTDSCMYT
;
A
#
# COMPACT_ATOMS: atom_id res chain seq x y z
N MET A 1 -14.52 -6.24 5.02
CA MET A 1 -13.09 -6.64 4.95
C MET A 1 -12.89 -7.96 4.22
N GLU A 2 -13.72 -8.97 4.50
CA GLU A 2 -13.60 -10.31 3.87
C GLU A 2 -13.55 -10.28 2.33
N LYS A 3 -14.36 -9.42 1.68
CA LYS A 3 -14.35 -9.26 0.22
C LYS A 3 -12.99 -8.87 -0.37
N TYR A 4 -12.17 -8.08 0.36
CA TYR A 4 -10.83 -7.71 -0.14
C TYR A 4 -9.83 -8.85 0.03
N ILE A 5 -9.98 -9.67 1.08
CA ILE A 5 -9.22 -10.90 1.23
C ILE A 5 -9.56 -11.86 0.08
N GLN A 6 -10.85 -11.98 -0.26
CA GLN A 6 -11.29 -12.80 -1.39
C GLN A 6 -10.76 -12.25 -2.72
N LEU A 7 -10.81 -10.94 -2.93
CA LEU A 7 -10.22 -10.30 -4.11
C LEU A 7 -8.71 -10.60 -4.23
N ALA A 8 -7.96 -10.53 -3.11
CA ALA A 8 -6.54 -10.88 -3.13
C ALA A 8 -6.30 -12.35 -3.54
N LYS A 9 -7.15 -13.28 -3.10
CA LYS A 9 -7.09 -14.70 -3.53
C LYS A 9 -7.35 -14.83 -5.04
N GLU A 10 -8.36 -14.16 -5.55
CA GLU A 10 -8.68 -14.12 -6.99
C GLU A 10 -7.52 -13.55 -7.82
N LEU A 11 -6.80 -12.57 -7.28
CA LEU A 11 -5.58 -12.00 -7.84
C LEU A 11 -4.33 -12.89 -7.63
N ARG A 12 -4.51 -14.10 -7.11
CA ARG A 12 -3.46 -15.12 -6.89
C ARG A 12 -2.35 -14.65 -5.93
N MET A 13 -2.71 -13.84 -4.94
CA MET A 13 -1.78 -13.49 -3.87
C MET A 13 -1.59 -14.69 -2.92
N ILE A 14 -0.36 -14.89 -2.44
CA ILE A 14 0.00 -16.01 -1.55
C ILE A 14 -0.74 -15.89 -0.23
N ASN A 15 -0.83 -14.68 0.31
CA ASN A 15 -1.51 -14.41 1.57
C ASN A 15 -2.07 -12.99 1.56
N ALA A 16 -3.18 -12.79 2.28
CA ALA A 16 -3.73 -11.48 2.58
C ALA A 16 -4.35 -11.48 3.97
N LYS A 17 -4.09 -10.43 4.74
CA LYS A 17 -4.50 -10.35 6.14
C LYS A 17 -4.90 -8.92 6.50
N ILE A 18 -5.98 -8.76 7.25
CA ILE A 18 -6.32 -7.48 7.88
C ILE A 18 -5.56 -7.35 9.19
N ILE A 19 -4.86 -6.25 9.35
CA ILE A 19 -4.08 -5.92 10.54
C ILE A 19 -4.46 -4.54 11.07
N SER A 20 -4.15 -4.28 12.33
CA SER A 20 -4.28 -2.94 12.91
C SER A 20 -3.10 -2.05 12.51
N PRO A 21 -3.29 -0.73 12.32
CA PRO A 21 -2.20 0.23 12.16
C PRO A 21 -1.13 0.15 13.25
N LYS A 22 -1.51 -0.23 14.46
CA LYS A 22 -0.57 -0.43 15.60
C LYS A 22 0.42 -1.58 15.37
N GLN A 23 0.16 -2.46 14.43
CA GLN A 23 1.04 -3.58 14.08
C GLN A 23 2.10 -3.20 13.02
N ILE A 24 2.01 -1.98 12.47
CA ILE A 24 3.03 -1.43 11.57
C ILE A 24 4.16 -0.82 12.40
N PHE A 25 5.37 -1.26 12.14
CA PHE A 25 6.57 -0.69 12.76
C PHE A 25 7.17 0.39 11.87
N PHE A 26 7.06 1.65 12.31
CA PHE A 26 7.81 2.75 11.71
C PHE A 26 9.24 2.78 12.24
N ASP A 27 10.18 3.07 11.33
CA ASP A 27 11.60 3.20 11.67
C ASP A 27 12.25 4.20 10.71
N ILE A 28 12.70 5.33 11.23
CA ILE A 28 13.37 6.36 10.43
C ILE A 28 14.60 5.82 9.69
N ARG A 29 15.23 4.76 10.21
CA ARG A 29 16.37 4.11 9.56
C ARG A 29 16.00 3.49 8.21
N ALA A 30 14.73 3.09 8.00
CA ALA A 30 14.27 2.61 6.69
C ALA A 30 14.40 3.71 5.62
N ILE A 31 13.99 4.94 5.95
CA ILE A 31 14.11 6.10 5.07
C ILE A 31 15.57 6.45 4.82
N LEU A 32 16.37 6.55 5.90
CA LEU A 32 17.77 6.93 5.79
C LEU A 32 18.57 5.92 4.95
N LYS A 33 18.35 4.61 5.19
CA LYS A 33 18.98 3.56 4.40
C LYS A 33 18.58 3.65 2.91
N CYS A 34 17.30 3.96 2.63
CA CYS A 34 16.82 4.15 1.27
C CYS A 34 17.51 5.35 0.60
N ARG A 35 17.62 6.48 1.29
CA ARG A 35 18.25 7.71 0.77
C ARG A 35 19.75 7.53 0.48
N TRP A 36 20.45 6.73 1.27
CA TRP A 36 21.90 6.51 1.12
C TRP A 36 22.26 5.33 0.21
N GLY A 37 21.41 4.34 0.05
CA GLY A 37 21.80 3.09 -0.61
C GLY A 37 20.88 2.62 -1.74
N CYS A 38 19.80 3.35 -2.07
CA CYS A 38 18.88 2.94 -3.12
C CYS A 38 19.14 3.68 -4.44
N GLU A 39 19.48 2.95 -5.49
CA GLU A 39 19.69 3.50 -6.83
C GLU A 39 18.49 4.30 -7.34
N ASP A 40 17.26 3.82 -7.09
CA ASP A 40 16.05 4.52 -7.51
C ASP A 40 15.91 5.89 -6.83
N PHE A 41 16.32 6.02 -5.56
CA PHE A 41 16.32 7.29 -4.87
C PHE A 41 17.36 8.24 -5.45
N LEU A 42 18.59 7.76 -5.66
CA LEU A 42 19.69 8.53 -6.25
C LEU A 42 19.35 8.99 -7.68
N ALA A 43 18.70 8.15 -8.46
CA ALA A 43 18.19 8.51 -9.79
C ALA A 43 16.96 9.43 -9.75
N GLY A 44 16.46 9.80 -8.58
CA GLY A 44 15.29 10.65 -8.41
C GLY A 44 14.00 10.05 -8.95
N ASN A 45 13.77 8.76 -8.75
CA ASN A 45 12.57 8.09 -9.21
C ASN A 45 11.30 8.66 -8.57
N ILE A 46 10.22 8.80 -9.38
CA ILE A 46 8.93 9.36 -8.95
C ILE A 46 8.27 8.61 -7.77
N ARG A 47 8.62 7.32 -7.55
CA ARG A 47 8.13 6.50 -6.42
C ARG A 47 8.84 6.78 -5.10
N CYS A 48 9.90 7.59 -5.14
CA CYS A 48 10.70 7.96 -3.98
C CYS A 48 10.19 9.27 -3.34
N ASP A 49 11.06 10.01 -2.68
CA ASP A 49 10.70 11.15 -1.81
C ASP A 49 10.42 12.48 -2.55
N ARG A 50 10.21 12.45 -3.86
CA ARG A 50 9.98 13.67 -4.67
C ARG A 50 8.66 14.39 -4.36
N ARG A 51 7.75 13.76 -3.62
CA ARG A 51 6.44 14.35 -3.28
C ARG A 51 6.46 15.17 -2.00
N GLY A 52 7.62 15.35 -1.38
CA GLY A 52 7.85 16.30 -0.30
C GLY A 52 7.17 16.00 1.04
N THR A 53 6.75 14.75 1.28
CA THR A 53 6.14 14.38 2.56
C THR A 53 7.21 14.08 3.62
N THR A 54 6.96 14.52 4.85
CA THR A 54 7.85 14.27 6.00
C THR A 54 7.56 12.90 6.66
N TYR A 55 8.50 12.42 7.47
CA TYR A 55 8.29 11.23 8.29
C TYR A 55 7.12 11.40 9.27
N GLN A 56 6.99 12.60 9.85
CA GLN A 56 5.91 12.92 10.79
C GLN A 56 4.54 12.88 10.12
N GLU A 57 4.38 13.47 8.93
CA GLU A 57 3.11 13.43 8.17
C GLU A 57 2.73 12.00 7.83
N ARG A 58 3.67 11.14 7.43
CA ARG A 58 3.40 9.73 7.11
C ARG A 58 2.98 8.92 8.33
N THR A 59 3.63 9.15 9.48
CA THR A 59 3.25 8.49 10.73
C THR A 59 1.90 8.98 11.24
N GLU A 60 1.60 10.27 11.11
CA GLU A 60 0.29 10.82 11.47
C GLU A 60 -0.81 10.33 10.53
N MET A 61 -0.53 10.28 9.22
CA MET A 61 -1.45 9.70 8.24
C MET A 61 -1.87 8.28 8.64
N LEU A 62 -0.91 7.41 9.00
CA LEU A 62 -1.23 6.03 9.35
C LEU A 62 -2.16 5.91 10.56
N LYS A 63 -2.03 6.80 11.54
CA LYS A 63 -2.88 6.81 12.75
C LYS A 63 -4.35 7.10 12.46
N ARG A 64 -4.66 7.69 11.29
CA ARG A 64 -6.02 8.00 10.86
C ARG A 64 -6.76 6.82 10.28
N TYR A 65 -6.07 5.72 10.00
CA TYR A 65 -6.68 4.50 9.48
C TYR A 65 -7.04 3.52 10.58
N SER A 66 -8.10 2.76 10.37
CA SER A 66 -8.57 1.74 11.31
C SER A 66 -8.07 0.35 10.96
N TYR A 67 -7.90 0.10 9.67
CA TYR A 67 -7.49 -1.20 9.15
C TYR A 67 -6.41 -1.05 8.09
N ILE A 68 -5.55 -2.05 8.04
CA ILE A 68 -4.56 -2.19 6.97
C ILE A 68 -4.68 -3.60 6.40
N MET A 69 -4.88 -3.69 5.11
CA MET A 69 -4.75 -4.95 4.41
C MET A 69 -3.30 -5.16 4.02
N LEU A 70 -2.68 -6.17 4.60
CA LEU A 70 -1.36 -6.67 4.21
C LEU A 70 -1.55 -7.73 3.13
N VAL A 71 -0.81 -7.61 2.03
CA VAL A 71 -0.84 -8.52 0.89
C VAL A 71 0.56 -9.08 0.64
N HIS A 72 0.67 -10.38 0.39
CA HIS A 72 1.94 -11.10 0.20
C HIS A 72 2.02 -11.76 -1.16
N SER A 73 3.14 -11.63 -1.84
CA SER A 73 3.46 -12.32 -3.08
C SER A 73 4.98 -12.45 -3.27
N HIS A 74 5.39 -13.43 -4.09
CA HIS A 74 6.77 -13.50 -4.59
C HIS A 74 6.95 -12.64 -5.86
N ASP A 75 5.88 -12.38 -6.60
CA ASP A 75 5.89 -11.58 -7.81
C ASP A 75 5.69 -10.09 -7.52
N ALA A 76 6.69 -9.28 -7.85
CA ALA A 76 6.69 -7.84 -7.60
C ALA A 76 5.65 -7.09 -8.45
N ARG A 77 5.42 -7.52 -9.70
CA ARG A 77 4.51 -6.89 -10.65
C ARG A 77 3.06 -7.22 -10.26
N ALA A 78 2.78 -8.51 -10.05
CA ALA A 78 1.47 -8.97 -9.62
C ALA A 78 1.05 -8.30 -8.31
N LEU A 79 1.96 -8.21 -7.32
CA LEU A 79 1.68 -7.52 -6.06
C LEU A 79 1.39 -6.03 -6.24
N SER A 80 2.16 -5.33 -7.10
CA SER A 80 1.92 -3.90 -7.36
C SER A 80 0.57 -3.66 -8.04
N ALA A 81 0.17 -4.54 -8.95
CA ALA A 81 -1.14 -4.48 -9.59
C ALA A 81 -2.28 -4.81 -8.60
N ALA A 82 -2.08 -5.84 -7.77
CA ALA A 82 -3.08 -6.29 -6.80
C ALA A 82 -3.41 -5.21 -5.76
N VAL A 83 -2.41 -4.57 -5.14
CA VAL A 83 -2.67 -3.51 -4.14
C VAL A 83 -3.42 -2.33 -4.74
N LEU A 84 -3.16 -1.96 -6.00
CA LEU A 84 -3.91 -0.90 -6.69
C LEU A 84 -5.35 -1.31 -7.01
N GLN A 85 -5.59 -2.56 -7.38
CA GLN A 85 -6.94 -3.05 -7.62
C GLN A 85 -7.75 -3.08 -6.32
N ILE A 86 -7.14 -3.51 -5.22
CA ILE A 86 -7.76 -3.52 -3.90
C ILE A 86 -8.03 -2.08 -3.42
N GLU A 87 -7.07 -1.17 -3.57
CA GLU A 87 -7.26 0.26 -3.27
C GLU A 87 -8.45 0.83 -4.04
N ARG A 88 -8.51 0.57 -5.35
CA ARG A 88 -9.62 1.03 -6.19
C ARG A 88 -10.95 0.42 -5.77
N ALA A 89 -11.00 -0.88 -5.48
CA ALA A 89 -12.20 -1.53 -5.01
C ALA A 89 -12.70 -0.92 -3.70
N ALA A 90 -11.78 -0.67 -2.76
CA ALA A 90 -12.09 -0.02 -1.50
C ALA A 90 -12.61 1.42 -1.71
N PHE A 91 -11.98 2.20 -2.58
CA PHE A 91 -12.43 3.54 -2.93
C PHE A 91 -13.87 3.53 -3.48
N LEU A 92 -14.18 2.62 -4.39
CA LEU A 92 -15.53 2.47 -4.98
C LEU A 92 -16.56 2.02 -3.95
N ASP A 93 -16.16 1.35 -2.88
CA ASP A 93 -16.98 0.99 -1.74
C ASP A 93 -17.18 2.13 -0.72
N GLY A 94 -16.62 3.31 -1.00
CA GLY A 94 -16.76 4.50 -0.16
C GLY A 94 -15.63 4.73 0.84
N TYR A 95 -14.55 3.96 0.79
CA TYR A 95 -13.32 4.24 1.55
C TYR A 95 -12.51 5.30 0.80
N TYR A 96 -12.92 6.57 0.85
CA TYR A 96 -12.37 7.66 0.03
C TYR A 96 -10.87 7.88 0.22
N PHE A 97 -10.34 7.56 1.39
CA PHE A 97 -8.93 7.68 1.71
C PHE A 97 -8.17 6.36 1.57
N ALA A 98 -8.77 5.32 0.94
CA ALA A 98 -8.04 4.09 0.66
C ALA A 98 -6.72 4.39 -0.06
N PHE A 99 -5.61 3.87 0.46
CA PHE A 99 -4.27 4.22 -0.02
C PHE A 99 -3.32 3.03 0.02
N ALA A 100 -2.73 2.70 -1.12
CA ALA A 100 -1.76 1.62 -1.21
C ALA A 100 -0.32 2.11 -0.94
N ILE A 101 0.45 1.28 -0.26
CA ILE A 101 1.89 1.46 -0.05
C ILE A 101 2.60 0.24 -0.60
N ARG A 102 3.30 0.43 -1.70
CA ARG A 102 4.08 -0.61 -2.35
C ARG A 102 5.02 -0.02 -3.38
N THR A 103 6.27 -0.47 -3.41
CA THR A 103 7.21 -0.15 -4.49
C THR A 103 6.58 -0.44 -5.85
N CYS A 104 6.50 0.57 -6.71
CA CYS A 104 5.92 0.41 -8.04
C CYS A 104 6.79 -0.50 -8.93
N ASN A 105 6.19 -1.56 -9.44
CA ASN A 105 6.79 -2.50 -10.40
C ASN A 105 5.79 -2.84 -11.53
N LEU A 106 4.95 -1.89 -11.93
CA LEU A 106 3.87 -2.14 -12.91
C LEU A 106 4.40 -2.39 -14.32
N CYS A 107 5.50 -1.73 -14.70
CA CYS A 107 6.07 -1.82 -16.03
C CYS A 107 7.14 -2.91 -16.11
N GLU A 108 7.24 -3.58 -17.24
CA GLU A 108 8.33 -4.51 -17.53
C GLU A 108 9.68 -3.80 -17.56
N ARG A 109 9.70 -2.69 -18.29
CA ARG A 109 10.81 -1.74 -18.30
C ARG A 109 10.31 -0.39 -17.79
N CYS A 110 10.84 0.05 -16.67
CA CYS A 110 10.42 1.31 -16.06
C CYS A 110 11.01 2.49 -16.80
N ALA A 111 10.20 3.30 -17.47
CA ALA A 111 10.63 4.50 -18.19
C ALA A 111 11.38 5.48 -17.27
N ALA A 112 10.89 5.68 -16.05
CA ALA A 112 11.53 6.58 -15.07
C ALA A 112 12.95 6.13 -14.67
N LYS A 113 13.24 4.82 -14.68
CA LYS A 113 14.62 4.33 -14.49
C LYS A 113 15.54 4.61 -15.66
N GLN A 114 14.97 4.88 -16.83
CA GLN A 114 15.71 5.21 -18.07
C GLN A 114 15.78 6.73 -18.27
N GLY A 115 15.41 7.54 -17.30
CA GLY A 115 15.38 8.99 -17.39
C GLY A 115 14.17 9.58 -18.15
N ASN A 116 13.23 8.74 -18.58
CA ASN A 116 12.03 9.15 -19.30
C ASN A 116 10.85 9.43 -18.36
N PRO A 117 9.87 10.24 -18.74
CA PRO A 117 8.64 10.45 -17.98
C PRO A 117 7.89 9.13 -17.73
N CYS A 118 7.32 8.98 -16.53
CA CYS A 118 6.47 7.84 -16.22
C CYS A 118 5.15 7.92 -17.01
N PRO A 119 4.75 6.87 -17.76
CA PRO A 119 3.51 6.91 -18.55
C PRO A 119 2.24 6.83 -17.68
N THR A 120 2.34 6.42 -16.43
CA THR A 120 1.21 6.27 -15.49
C THR A 120 1.55 6.82 -14.10
N PRO A 121 1.85 8.13 -13.98
CA PRO A 121 2.30 8.71 -12.71
C PRO A 121 1.23 8.70 -11.61
N ASP A 122 -0.03 8.66 -11.99
CA ASP A 122 -1.21 8.51 -11.13
C ASP A 122 -1.27 7.15 -10.41
N LYS A 123 -0.70 6.10 -11.02
CA LYS A 123 -0.65 4.74 -10.44
C LYS A 123 0.56 4.49 -9.54
N VAL A 124 1.48 5.44 -9.46
CA VAL A 124 2.67 5.28 -8.63
C VAL A 124 2.32 5.47 -7.16
N ARG A 125 2.66 4.49 -6.33
CA ARG A 125 2.53 4.52 -4.87
C ARG A 125 3.92 4.55 -4.23
N PRO A 126 4.04 5.09 -3.01
CA PRO A 126 5.32 5.16 -2.33
C PRO A 126 5.86 3.77 -2.00
N CYS A 127 7.18 3.64 -2.06
CA CYS A 127 7.88 2.48 -1.53
C CYS A 127 7.69 2.43 -0.01
N ASP A 128 7.49 1.24 0.54
CA ASP A 128 7.39 0.97 1.97
C ASP A 128 8.57 1.55 2.78
N SER A 129 9.80 1.38 2.29
CA SER A 129 10.99 1.92 2.95
C SER A 129 11.01 3.45 2.98
N ILE A 130 10.68 4.14 1.87
CA ILE A 130 10.63 5.60 1.84
C ILE A 130 9.43 6.14 2.62
N PHE A 131 8.37 5.36 2.76
CA PHE A 131 7.25 5.68 3.64
C PHE A 131 7.66 5.61 5.13
N GLY A 132 8.69 4.84 5.45
CA GLY A 132 9.24 4.67 6.80
C GLY A 132 8.83 3.37 7.49
N ILE A 133 8.29 2.41 6.75
CA ILE A 133 7.86 1.12 7.30
C ILE A 133 9.06 0.17 7.39
N ASN A 134 9.30 -0.37 8.58
CA ASN A 134 10.19 -1.50 8.78
C ASN A 134 9.43 -2.80 8.46
N VAL A 135 9.42 -3.17 7.18
CA VAL A 135 8.68 -4.34 6.68
C VAL A 135 9.12 -5.62 7.39
N TYR A 136 10.45 -5.83 7.56
CA TYR A 136 10.98 -7.02 8.24
C TYR A 136 10.40 -7.20 9.64
N LYS A 137 10.44 -6.14 10.45
CA LYS A 137 9.90 -6.19 11.81
C LYS A 137 8.38 -6.37 11.80
N THR A 138 7.68 -5.63 10.93
CA THR A 138 6.21 -5.70 10.81
C THR A 138 5.75 -7.12 10.50
N VAL A 139 6.28 -7.72 9.43
CA VAL A 139 5.76 -9.01 8.95
C VAL A 139 6.23 -10.19 9.82
N ARG A 140 7.44 -10.13 10.37
CA ARG A 140 7.92 -11.16 11.32
C ARG A 140 7.08 -11.21 12.60
N ASN A 141 6.69 -10.06 13.13
CA ASN A 141 5.79 -10.00 14.29
C ASN A 141 4.38 -10.54 14.00
N LEU A 142 4.02 -10.66 12.73
CA LEU A 142 2.77 -11.28 12.29
C LEU A 142 2.91 -12.77 11.96
N GLY A 143 4.10 -13.34 12.18
CA GLY A 143 4.41 -14.74 11.87
C GLY A 143 4.55 -15.04 10.38
N LEU A 144 4.84 -13.99 9.56
CA LEU A 144 4.97 -14.14 8.11
C LEU A 144 6.45 -14.24 7.69
N PRO A 145 6.77 -15.00 6.62
CA PRO A 145 8.13 -15.21 6.16
C PRO A 145 8.76 -13.91 5.64
N CYS A 146 9.92 -13.55 6.13
CA CYS A 146 10.69 -12.40 5.64
C CYS A 146 12.17 -12.56 6.01
N GLU A 147 12.90 -13.34 5.26
CA GLU A 147 14.31 -13.58 5.42
C GLU A 147 15.13 -12.56 4.61
N VAL A 148 16.36 -12.36 5.04
CA VAL A 148 17.35 -11.63 4.26
C VAL A 148 17.87 -12.56 3.17
N LEU A 149 17.79 -12.13 1.91
CA LEU A 149 18.31 -12.89 0.78
C LEU A 149 19.84 -12.98 0.89
N LYS A 150 20.36 -14.18 0.74
CA LYS A 150 21.80 -14.46 0.76
C LYS A 150 22.35 -14.62 -0.64
N THR A 151 21.54 -15.12 -1.55
CA THR A 151 21.86 -15.37 -2.94
C THR A 151 20.84 -14.72 -3.87
N ARG A 152 21.13 -14.67 -5.17
CA ARG A 152 20.19 -14.17 -6.19
C ARG A 152 19.03 -15.13 -6.45
N ASP A 153 19.21 -16.39 -6.11
CA ASP A 153 18.23 -17.47 -6.35
C ASP A 153 17.25 -17.63 -5.20
N ASP A 154 17.48 -16.93 -4.08
CA ASP A 154 16.59 -16.97 -2.93
C ASP A 154 15.24 -16.36 -3.28
N VAL A 155 14.17 -17.04 -2.87
CA VAL A 155 12.80 -16.58 -3.08
C VAL A 155 12.53 -15.35 -2.23
N GLN A 156 12.23 -14.24 -2.87
CA GLN A 156 11.94 -13.00 -2.18
C GLN A 156 10.48 -12.90 -1.75
N ASN A 157 10.23 -12.90 -0.45
CA ASN A 157 8.93 -12.55 0.12
C ASN A 157 8.70 -11.03 0.02
N ARG A 158 7.63 -10.63 -0.67
CA ARG A 158 7.27 -9.23 -0.93
C ARG A 158 5.93 -8.91 -0.31
N TYR A 159 5.83 -7.72 0.27
CA TYR A 159 4.63 -7.26 0.95
C TYR A 159 4.18 -5.92 0.38
N GLY A 160 2.87 -5.72 0.38
CA GLY A 160 2.22 -4.46 0.08
C GLY A 160 1.13 -4.19 1.10
N PHE A 161 0.75 -2.93 1.27
CA PHE A 161 -0.23 -2.52 2.26
C PHE A 161 -1.31 -1.69 1.57
N VAL A 162 -2.57 -1.88 1.95
CA VAL A 162 -3.67 -0.99 1.58
C VAL A 162 -4.30 -0.47 2.87
N LEU A 163 -4.24 0.84 3.06
CA LEU A 163 -4.77 1.53 4.22
C LEU A 163 -6.26 1.75 4.03
N LEU A 164 -7.06 1.44 5.04
CA LEU A 164 -8.53 1.51 5.02
C LEU A 164 -9.02 2.23 6.29
N ASP A 165 -9.87 3.23 6.12
CA ASP A 165 -10.52 3.95 7.21
C ASP A 165 -11.86 3.32 7.64
N GLU A 166 -12.53 3.88 8.64
CA GLU A 166 -13.82 3.36 9.12
C GLU A 166 -15.02 3.81 8.27
N GLY A 167 -14.84 4.68 7.29
CA GLY A 167 -15.91 5.47 6.68
C GLY A 167 -16.70 4.82 5.54
N GLY A 168 -16.25 3.66 5.01
CA GLY A 168 -16.65 3.21 3.67
C GLY A 168 -18.14 2.96 3.44
N LEU A 169 -18.83 2.25 4.29
CA LEU A 169 -20.22 1.82 4.03
C LEU A 169 -21.30 2.52 4.87
N GLN A 170 -20.94 3.10 6.01
CA GLN A 170 -21.94 3.65 6.93
C GLN A 170 -22.53 4.98 6.46
N ILE A 171 -21.82 5.76 5.64
CA ILE A 171 -22.32 7.06 5.16
C ILE A 171 -23.41 6.89 4.11
N LEU A 172 -23.33 5.89 3.26
CA LEU A 172 -24.33 5.65 2.20
C LEU A 172 -25.67 5.15 2.75
N HIS A 173 -25.68 4.42 3.85
CA HIS A 173 -26.93 3.96 4.48
C HIS A 173 -27.63 5.04 5.32
N LYS A 174 -26.92 6.01 5.90
CA LYS A 174 -27.55 7.13 6.61
C LYS A 174 -28.23 8.12 5.67
N ASN A 175 -27.70 8.34 4.47
CA ASN A 175 -28.31 9.27 3.51
C ASN A 175 -29.49 8.68 2.72
N ARG A 176 -29.69 7.36 2.68
CA ARG A 176 -30.87 6.76 2.05
C ARG A 176 -32.14 6.80 2.92
N ARG A 177 -32.02 7.05 4.24
CA ARG A 177 -33.19 7.13 5.15
C ARG A 177 -33.80 8.52 5.29
N VAL A 178 -33.23 9.55 4.67
CA VAL A 178 -33.71 10.94 4.81
C VAL A 178 -34.53 11.41 3.62
N THR A 179 -34.58 10.67 2.49
CA THR A 179 -35.29 11.11 1.27
C THR A 179 -36.70 10.55 1.09
N ASP A 180 -37.22 9.69 2.00
CA ASP A 180 -38.54 9.09 1.82
C ASP A 180 -39.66 9.76 2.71
N SER A 181 -39.41 10.92 3.31
CA SER A 181 -40.42 11.58 4.17
C SER A 181 -40.81 12.98 3.70
N CYS A 182 -40.70 13.30 2.43
CA CYS A 182 -41.18 14.60 1.93
C CYS A 182 -41.86 14.45 0.57
N MET A 183 -42.99 13.76 0.54
CA MET A 183 -44.07 13.98 -0.42
C MET A 183 -45.40 13.54 0.20
N TYR A 184 -46.24 14.51 0.36
CA TYR A 184 -47.69 14.58 0.62
C TYR A 184 -48.02 15.50 1.81
N THR A 185 -48.17 16.74 1.51
CA THR A 185 -49.37 17.58 1.76
C THR A 185 -49.32 18.80 0.86
#